data_75da4a6641a4aed28f692c81f2f0723e
#
_entry.id   75da4a6641a4aed28f692c81f2f0723e
#
_cell.length_a   1.000
_cell.length_b   1.000
_cell.length_c   1.000
_cell.angle_alpha   90.00
_cell.angle_beta   90.00
_cell.angle_gamma   90.00
#
_symmetry.space_group_name_H-M   'P 1'
#
loop_
_entity.id
_entity.type
_entity.pdbx_description
1 polymer ?
#
loop_
_entity_poly.entity_id
_entity_poly.type
_entity_poly.pdbx_seq_one_letter_code
_entity_poly.pdbx_strand_id
1 'polypeptide(L)'
;MSTDTLADGRQGGRIENYTKFWKNDLKREGEREAGQRLDNYTEVVNGTYNISLCEFPAHCSKPSLKGYYDGATELYEYGWAQSFHFSRFYKGEGFHASLARHEHYLSAQMGLRPGMRVLDVGCGVGGPAREIAQFSDVEIIGLNNNEFQIGRARRYTLKAGLEKQVTFVKGDFMKLSEQFGENYFDAG
;
A
#
# COMPACT_ATOMS: atom_id res chain seq x y z
N MET A 1 -7.57 -33.58 -11.98
CA MET A 1 -8.53 -32.48 -11.98
C MET A 1 -7.88 -31.32 -12.70
N SER A 2 -8.52 -30.90 -13.77
CA SER A 2 -7.97 -30.06 -14.84
C SER A 2 -7.66 -28.64 -14.36
N THR A 3 -6.45 -28.16 -14.72
CA THR A 3 -5.93 -26.81 -14.45
C THR A 3 -6.24 -25.83 -15.61
N ASP A 4 -7.26 -26.11 -16.42
CA ASP A 4 -7.50 -25.43 -17.70
C ASP A 4 -8.50 -24.27 -17.68
N THR A 5 -8.77 -23.62 -16.55
CA THR A 5 -9.78 -22.56 -16.48
C THR A 5 -9.26 -21.12 -16.43
N LEU A 6 -7.97 -20.86 -16.70
CA LEU A 6 -7.39 -19.49 -16.65
C LEU A 6 -6.90 -18.96 -18.01
N ALA A 7 -7.16 -19.63 -19.10
CA ALA A 7 -6.83 -19.16 -20.46
C ALA A 7 -7.97 -18.37 -21.14
N ASP A 8 -8.97 -17.91 -20.40
CA ASP A 8 -10.05 -17.08 -20.91
C ASP A 8 -9.61 -15.60 -20.88
N GLY A 9 -9.69 -14.93 -22.02
CA GLY A 9 -9.28 -13.53 -22.29
C GLY A 9 -9.80 -12.41 -21.36
N ARG A 10 -10.31 -12.77 -20.18
CA ARG A 10 -10.78 -11.86 -19.14
C ARG A 10 -9.69 -11.10 -18.43
N GLN A 11 -8.43 -11.60 -18.43
CA GLN A 11 -7.31 -10.86 -17.85
C GLN A 11 -6.86 -9.69 -18.73
N GLY A 12 -6.81 -9.88 -20.05
CA GLY A 12 -6.50 -8.79 -20.97
C GLY A 12 -7.53 -7.65 -20.89
N GLY A 13 -8.81 -7.99 -20.86
CA GLY A 13 -9.90 -7.01 -20.74
C GLY A 13 -9.90 -6.24 -19.39
N ARG A 14 -9.41 -6.83 -18.31
CA ARG A 14 -9.27 -6.14 -17.01
C ARG A 14 -8.15 -5.11 -17.03
N ILE A 15 -7.00 -5.45 -17.60
CA ILE A 15 -5.85 -4.53 -17.74
C ILE A 15 -6.21 -3.40 -18.71
N GLU A 16 -6.88 -3.69 -19.83
CA GLU A 16 -7.33 -2.67 -20.79
C GLU A 16 -8.39 -1.74 -20.17
N ASN A 17 -9.34 -2.25 -19.41
CA ASN A 17 -10.35 -1.44 -18.73
C ASN A 17 -9.71 -0.60 -17.60
N TYR A 18 -8.72 -1.13 -16.92
CA TYR A 18 -7.94 -0.43 -15.92
C TYR A 18 -7.12 0.71 -16.54
N THR A 19 -6.42 0.46 -17.64
CA THR A 19 -5.69 1.50 -18.37
C THR A 19 -6.60 2.57 -18.97
N LYS A 20 -7.81 2.22 -19.41
CA LYS A 20 -8.84 3.18 -19.86
C LYS A 20 -9.39 4.02 -18.71
N PHE A 21 -9.67 3.41 -17.58
CA PHE A 21 -10.09 4.11 -16.37
C PHE A 21 -9.04 5.15 -15.94
N TRP A 22 -7.78 4.76 -15.92
CA TRP A 22 -6.65 5.62 -15.56
C TRP A 22 -6.43 6.76 -16.55
N LYS A 23 -6.51 6.53 -17.83
CA LYS A 23 -6.42 7.60 -18.85
C LYS A 23 -7.50 8.66 -18.69
N ASN A 24 -8.65 8.31 -18.16
CA ASN A 24 -9.73 9.26 -17.88
C ASN A 24 -9.55 9.99 -16.53
N ASP A 25 -8.88 9.38 -15.55
CA ASP A 25 -8.62 10.01 -14.24
C ASP A 25 -7.32 10.85 -14.24
N LEU A 26 -6.40 10.59 -15.19
CA LEU A 26 -5.16 11.32 -15.43
C LEU A 26 -5.37 12.83 -15.69
N LYS A 27 -6.54 13.22 -16.16
CA LYS A 27 -6.92 14.62 -16.31
C LYS A 27 -6.99 15.42 -15.01
N ARG A 28 -6.95 14.73 -13.86
CA ARG A 28 -7.08 15.34 -12.52
C ARG A 28 -5.78 15.54 -11.77
N GLU A 29 -4.69 14.83 -12.10
CA GLU A 29 -3.45 14.81 -11.30
C GLU A 29 -2.17 15.23 -12.05
N GLY A 30 -2.26 15.82 -13.23
CA GLY A 30 -1.08 16.18 -14.01
C GLY A 30 -0.63 15.03 -14.92
N GLU A 31 -1.04 15.12 -16.16
CA GLU A 31 -0.96 14.07 -17.20
C GLU A 31 0.45 13.46 -17.41
N ARG A 32 1.51 14.17 -17.02
CA ARG A 32 2.88 13.78 -17.30
C ARG A 32 3.46 12.75 -16.32
N GLU A 33 3.20 12.90 -15.03
CA GLU A 33 3.74 11.97 -14.02
C GLU A 33 2.99 10.65 -13.98
N ALA A 34 1.69 10.70 -14.21
CA ALA A 34 0.86 9.52 -14.23
C ALA A 34 1.07 8.67 -15.48
N GLY A 35 1.29 9.30 -16.65
CA GLY A 35 1.69 8.61 -17.88
C GLY A 35 2.98 7.83 -17.69
N GLN A 36 3.98 8.44 -17.08
CA GLN A 36 5.27 7.79 -16.83
C GLN A 36 5.16 6.62 -15.82
N ARG A 37 4.29 6.72 -14.82
CA ARG A 37 4.01 5.62 -13.89
C ARG A 37 3.37 4.42 -14.58
N LEU A 38 2.42 4.66 -15.48
CA LEU A 38 1.74 3.63 -16.25
C LEU A 38 2.67 2.94 -17.25
N ASP A 39 3.53 3.69 -17.94
CA ASP A 39 4.51 3.16 -18.87
C ASP A 39 5.52 2.26 -18.14
N ASN A 40 6.06 2.69 -17.01
CA ASN A 40 6.96 1.91 -16.18
C ASN A 40 6.30 0.62 -15.67
N TYR A 41 5.03 0.67 -15.27
CA TYR A 41 4.27 -0.51 -14.86
C TYR A 41 4.07 -1.48 -16.03
N THR A 42 3.72 -0.97 -17.21
CA THR A 42 3.50 -1.77 -18.41
C THR A 42 4.79 -2.50 -18.84
N GLU A 43 5.96 -1.86 -18.73
CA GLU A 43 7.26 -2.48 -18.98
C GLU A 43 7.54 -3.64 -18.03
N VAL A 44 7.22 -3.50 -16.74
CA VAL A 44 7.40 -4.57 -15.74
C VAL A 44 6.44 -5.74 -15.99
N VAL A 45 5.17 -5.45 -16.25
CA VAL A 45 4.15 -6.49 -16.49
C VAL A 45 4.39 -7.24 -17.79
N ASN A 46 4.86 -6.58 -18.83
CA ASN A 46 5.15 -7.20 -20.13
C ASN A 46 6.48 -8.00 -20.14
N GLY A 47 7.16 -8.11 -19.00
CA GLY A 47 8.40 -8.90 -18.88
C GLY A 47 9.61 -8.27 -19.57
N THR A 48 9.53 -7.01 -19.97
CA THR A 48 10.64 -6.23 -20.49
C THR A 48 11.69 -5.98 -19.40
N TYR A 49 11.26 -6.13 -18.13
CA TYR A 49 12.10 -6.11 -16.94
C TYR A 49 12.13 -7.48 -16.27
N ASN A 50 13.25 -8.15 -16.33
CA ASN A 50 13.45 -9.44 -15.66
C ASN A 50 13.98 -9.20 -14.23
N ILE A 51 13.07 -9.14 -13.26
CA ILE A 51 13.40 -8.89 -11.85
C ILE A 51 14.29 -10.01 -11.25
N SER A 52 14.27 -11.22 -11.84
CA SER A 52 15.04 -12.35 -11.35
C SER A 52 16.53 -12.34 -11.76
N LEU A 53 16.94 -11.44 -12.65
CA LEU A 53 18.31 -11.33 -13.14
C LEU A 53 19.04 -10.07 -12.67
N CYS A 54 18.46 -9.30 -11.77
CA CYS A 54 19.16 -8.19 -11.12
C CYS A 54 20.12 -8.70 -10.03
N GLU A 55 21.19 -9.39 -10.43
CA GLU A 55 22.48 -9.14 -9.81
C GLU A 55 22.78 -7.67 -10.13
N PHE A 56 22.68 -6.80 -9.14
CA PHE A 56 22.79 -5.35 -9.28
C PHE A 56 24.09 -4.94 -9.99
N PRO A 57 24.12 -4.69 -11.32
CA PRO A 57 25.23 -3.96 -11.89
C PRO A 57 25.08 -2.50 -11.44
N ALA A 58 26.18 -1.90 -11.06
CA ALA A 58 26.26 -0.51 -10.56
C ALA A 58 25.70 0.58 -11.51
N HIS A 59 25.04 0.19 -12.59
CA HIS A 59 24.44 1.05 -13.62
C HIS A 59 22.93 0.91 -13.78
N CYS A 60 22.26 0.10 -12.95
CA CYS A 60 20.80 0.11 -12.95
C CYS A 60 20.33 1.36 -12.21
N SER A 61 20.03 2.41 -12.94
CA SER A 61 19.54 3.65 -12.37
C SER A 61 18.26 3.40 -11.58
N LYS A 62 18.26 3.76 -10.30
CA LYS A 62 17.19 3.63 -9.30
C LYS A 62 15.76 4.14 -9.68
N PRO A 63 15.48 4.73 -10.85
CA PRO A 63 14.15 5.19 -11.23
C PRO A 63 13.10 4.09 -11.42
N SER A 64 13.53 2.86 -11.79
CA SER A 64 12.57 1.79 -12.16
C SER A 64 11.82 1.18 -10.98
N LEU A 65 12.46 1.03 -9.80
CA LEU A 65 11.78 0.52 -8.60
C LEU A 65 10.73 1.50 -8.08
N LYS A 66 11.03 2.79 -8.09
CA LYS A 66 10.08 3.82 -7.65
C LYS A 66 8.85 3.86 -8.57
N GLY A 67 9.06 3.85 -9.90
CA GLY A 67 7.97 3.84 -10.86
C GLY A 67 7.12 2.57 -10.79
N TYR A 68 7.73 1.41 -10.48
CA TYR A 68 7.00 0.17 -10.25
C TYR A 68 6.04 0.30 -9.06
N TYR A 69 6.52 0.75 -7.90
CA TYR A 69 5.67 0.89 -6.71
C TYR A 69 4.58 1.95 -6.89
N ASP A 70 4.86 3.01 -7.64
CA ASP A 70 3.88 4.05 -7.91
C ASP A 70 2.71 3.50 -8.75
N GLY A 71 2.99 2.76 -9.84
CA GLY A 71 1.96 2.11 -10.65
C GLY A 71 1.32 0.90 -9.96
N ALA A 72 2.10 0.07 -9.28
CA ALA A 72 1.60 -1.08 -8.54
C ALA A 72 0.65 -0.68 -7.40
N THR A 73 0.91 0.43 -6.69
CA THR A 73 0.04 0.93 -5.63
C THR A 73 -1.39 1.12 -6.13
N GLU A 74 -1.56 1.71 -7.28
CA GLU A 74 -2.88 1.98 -7.85
C GLU A 74 -3.63 0.71 -8.25
N LEU A 75 -2.90 -0.27 -8.79
CA LEU A 75 -3.44 -1.59 -9.09
C LEU A 75 -3.86 -2.33 -7.82
N TYR A 76 -3.03 -2.27 -6.78
CA TYR A 76 -3.35 -2.85 -5.48
C TYR A 76 -4.58 -2.19 -4.86
N GLU A 77 -4.69 -0.87 -4.88
CA GLU A 77 -5.87 -0.16 -4.38
C GLU A 77 -7.14 -0.55 -5.13
N TYR A 78 -7.05 -0.79 -6.44
CA TYR A 78 -8.19 -1.27 -7.24
C TYR A 78 -8.62 -2.69 -6.84
N GLY A 79 -7.67 -3.59 -6.58
CA GLY A 79 -7.95 -5.00 -6.26
C GLY A 79 -8.21 -5.26 -4.78
N TRP A 80 -7.53 -4.56 -3.90
CA TRP A 80 -7.52 -4.81 -2.45
C TRP A 80 -7.85 -3.58 -1.61
N ALA A 81 -8.45 -2.55 -2.20
CA ALA A 81 -8.76 -1.28 -1.55
C ALA A 81 -7.50 -0.63 -0.93
N GLN A 82 -7.60 -0.09 0.29
CA GLN A 82 -6.50 0.61 0.95
C GLN A 82 -5.74 -0.23 1.97
N SER A 83 -6.13 -1.49 2.16
CA SER A 83 -5.51 -2.45 3.07
C SER A 83 -4.97 -3.63 2.28
N PHE A 84 -3.65 -3.70 2.13
CA PHE A 84 -3.00 -4.76 1.34
C PHE A 84 -2.72 -6.01 2.17
N HIS A 85 -3.49 -6.23 3.23
CA HIS A 85 -3.44 -7.43 4.04
C HIS A 85 -4.26 -8.55 3.39
N PHE A 86 -3.65 -9.70 3.21
CA PHE A 86 -4.32 -10.89 2.69
C PHE A 86 -5.08 -11.60 3.81
N SER A 87 -6.21 -11.05 4.20
CA SER A 87 -7.05 -11.64 5.23
C SER A 87 -7.71 -12.93 4.76
N ARG A 88 -7.91 -13.87 5.68
CA ARG A 88 -8.66 -15.09 5.41
C ARG A 88 -10.16 -14.78 5.42
N PHE A 89 -10.86 -15.15 4.36
CA PHE A 89 -12.31 -15.02 4.28
C PHE A 89 -13.02 -16.17 5.00
N TYR A 90 -14.04 -15.86 5.76
CA TYR A 90 -14.99 -16.84 6.26
C TYR A 90 -16.22 -16.90 5.35
N LYS A 91 -16.93 -18.03 5.40
CA LYS A 91 -18.16 -18.23 4.59
C LYS A 91 -19.20 -17.15 4.93
N GLY A 92 -19.58 -16.38 3.93
CA GLY A 92 -20.57 -15.30 4.07
C GLY A 92 -20.00 -13.96 4.55
N GLU A 93 -18.68 -13.87 4.78
CA GLU A 93 -18.01 -12.63 5.16
C GLU A 93 -17.73 -11.75 3.93
N GLY A 94 -18.01 -10.45 4.05
CA GLY A 94 -17.64 -9.48 3.01
C GLY A 94 -16.17 -9.12 3.03
N PHE A 95 -15.66 -8.64 1.91
CA PHE A 95 -14.24 -8.28 1.72
C PHE A 95 -13.74 -7.31 2.81
N HIS A 96 -14.39 -6.16 2.99
CA HIS A 96 -13.97 -5.17 3.98
C HIS A 96 -14.07 -5.68 5.42
N ALA A 97 -15.10 -6.48 5.71
CA ALA A 97 -15.25 -7.09 7.04
C ALA A 97 -14.10 -8.06 7.36
N SER A 98 -13.63 -8.83 6.35
CA SER A 98 -12.50 -9.74 6.53
C SER A 98 -11.19 -8.99 6.82
N LEU A 99 -10.96 -7.86 6.14
CA LEU A 99 -9.81 -6.99 6.39
C LEU A 99 -9.85 -6.39 7.79
N ALA A 100 -10.95 -5.72 8.15
CA ALA A 100 -11.13 -5.13 9.47
C ALA A 100 -10.95 -6.17 10.58
N ARG A 101 -11.56 -7.35 10.46
CA ARG A 101 -11.38 -8.44 11.43
C ARG A 101 -9.92 -8.86 11.57
N HIS A 102 -9.16 -8.91 10.47
CA HIS A 102 -7.73 -9.24 10.51
C HIS A 102 -6.93 -8.16 11.25
N GLU A 103 -7.19 -6.91 10.98
CA GLU A 103 -6.55 -5.75 11.58
C GLU A 103 -6.90 -5.61 13.07
N HIS A 104 -8.17 -5.87 13.45
CA HIS A 104 -8.59 -5.94 14.84
C HIS A 104 -7.92 -7.11 15.58
N TYR A 105 -7.75 -8.26 14.92
CA TYR A 105 -7.03 -9.39 15.51
C TYR A 105 -5.56 -9.05 15.79
N LEU A 106 -4.87 -8.40 14.83
CA LEU A 106 -3.50 -7.92 15.04
C LEU A 106 -3.42 -6.97 16.22
N SER A 107 -4.31 -5.99 16.30
CA SER A 107 -4.41 -5.05 17.41
C SER A 107 -4.57 -5.75 18.75
N ALA A 108 -5.47 -6.74 18.82
CA ALA A 108 -5.70 -7.54 20.03
C ALA A 108 -4.47 -8.37 20.42
N GLN A 109 -3.77 -9.00 19.45
CA GLN A 109 -2.56 -9.77 19.70
C GLN A 109 -1.40 -8.91 20.21
N MET A 110 -1.28 -7.68 19.72
CA MET A 110 -0.31 -6.71 20.18
C MET A 110 -0.69 -6.11 21.55
N GLY A 111 -1.89 -6.37 22.07
CA GLY A 111 -2.37 -5.85 23.34
C GLY A 111 -2.54 -4.33 23.34
N LEU A 112 -2.89 -3.74 22.20
CA LEU A 112 -3.03 -2.29 22.06
C LEU A 112 -4.14 -1.75 22.97
N ARG A 113 -3.88 -0.59 23.56
CA ARG A 113 -4.79 0.10 24.49
C ARG A 113 -4.88 1.58 24.14
N PRO A 114 -5.99 2.24 24.45
CA PRO A 114 -6.16 3.65 24.22
C PRO A 114 -4.99 4.51 24.68
N GLY A 115 -4.55 5.43 23.85
CA GLY A 115 -3.46 6.35 24.12
C GLY A 115 -2.05 5.79 23.89
N MET A 116 -1.88 4.52 23.52
CA MET A 116 -0.60 3.97 23.10
C MET A 116 -0.13 4.60 21.80
N ARG A 117 1.18 4.76 21.65
CA ARG A 117 1.84 5.19 20.42
C ARG A 117 2.39 3.98 19.69
N VAL A 118 1.92 3.77 18.47
CA VAL A 118 2.19 2.57 17.67
C VAL A 118 2.94 2.96 16.39
N LEU A 119 3.92 2.15 16.00
CA LEU A 119 4.63 2.28 14.72
C LEU A 119 4.06 1.26 13.72
N ASP A 120 3.65 1.73 12.53
CA ASP A 120 3.31 0.89 11.39
C ASP A 120 4.43 0.97 10.34
N VAL A 121 5.26 -0.07 10.28
CA VAL A 121 6.43 -0.14 9.38
C VAL A 121 6.02 -0.68 8.01
N GLY A 122 6.27 0.11 6.97
CA GLY A 122 5.81 -0.24 5.63
C GLY A 122 4.32 0.03 5.42
N CYS A 123 3.81 1.10 6.02
CA CYS A 123 2.39 1.43 6.14
C CYS A 123 1.61 1.54 4.80
N GLY A 124 2.28 1.48 3.66
CA GLY A 124 1.64 1.61 2.36
C GLY A 124 0.81 2.89 2.22
N VAL A 125 -0.46 2.76 1.87
CA VAL A 125 -1.42 3.87 1.79
C VAL A 125 -2.22 4.05 3.10
N GLY A 126 -1.82 3.39 4.18
CA GLY A 126 -2.28 3.60 5.54
C GLY A 126 -3.68 3.05 5.85
N GLY A 127 -4.17 2.07 5.08
CA GLY A 127 -5.46 1.42 5.36
C GLY A 127 -5.49 0.79 6.75
N PRO A 128 -4.58 -0.19 7.02
CA PRO A 128 -4.50 -0.84 8.33
C PRO A 128 -4.29 0.13 9.48
N ALA A 129 -3.41 1.12 9.31
CA ALA A 129 -3.15 2.14 10.33
C ALA A 129 -4.44 2.87 10.74
N ARG A 130 -5.27 3.29 9.78
CA ARG A 130 -6.55 3.96 10.07
C ARG A 130 -7.54 3.06 10.79
N GLU A 131 -7.68 1.81 10.36
CA GLU A 131 -8.60 0.84 10.95
C GLU A 131 -8.20 0.50 12.39
N ILE A 132 -6.91 0.21 12.63
CA ILE A 132 -6.37 -0.10 13.96
C ILE A 132 -6.49 1.11 14.90
N ALA A 133 -6.19 2.32 14.41
CA ALA A 133 -6.30 3.53 15.21
C ALA A 133 -7.73 3.75 15.71
N GLN A 134 -8.72 3.61 14.82
CA GLN A 134 -10.15 3.74 15.21
C GLN A 134 -10.59 2.64 16.17
N PHE A 135 -10.18 1.39 15.92
CA PHE A 135 -10.60 0.25 16.72
C PHE A 135 -10.03 0.27 18.14
N SER A 136 -8.78 0.68 18.30
CA SER A 136 -8.04 0.58 19.57
C SER A 136 -7.82 1.92 20.28
N ASP A 137 -8.24 3.01 19.66
CA ASP A 137 -8.03 4.39 20.15
C ASP A 137 -6.55 4.69 20.46
N VAL A 138 -5.68 4.31 19.51
CA VAL A 138 -4.22 4.49 19.59
C VAL A 138 -3.74 5.59 18.64
N GLU A 139 -2.59 6.19 18.92
CA GLU A 139 -1.89 7.07 18.00
C GLU A 139 -0.97 6.22 17.11
N ILE A 140 -1.08 6.34 15.78
CA ILE A 140 -0.25 5.59 14.85
C ILE A 140 0.64 6.52 14.04
N ILE A 141 1.93 6.16 13.98
CA ILE A 141 2.88 6.75 13.04
C ILE A 141 3.20 5.69 11.97
N GLY A 142 2.74 5.92 10.75
CA GLY A 142 3.05 5.09 9.60
C GLY A 142 4.38 5.51 8.99
N LEU A 143 5.33 4.60 8.91
CA LEU A 143 6.61 4.78 8.26
C LEU A 143 6.64 4.09 6.90
N ASN A 144 7.07 4.79 5.86
CA ASN A 144 7.29 4.21 4.53
C ASN A 144 8.43 4.93 3.81
N ASN A 145 9.08 4.25 2.90
CA ASN A 145 10.12 4.82 2.05
C ASN A 145 9.57 5.44 0.75
N ASN A 146 8.32 5.13 0.37
CA ASN A 146 7.67 5.60 -0.85
C ASN A 146 6.84 6.87 -0.59
N GLU A 147 7.29 8.00 -1.13
CA GLU A 147 6.64 9.32 -0.96
C GLU A 147 5.24 9.36 -1.61
N PHE A 148 5.02 8.68 -2.72
CA PHE A 148 3.73 8.64 -3.39
C PHE A 148 2.67 7.95 -2.50
N GLN A 149 3.02 6.80 -1.90
CA GLN A 149 2.14 6.10 -0.96
C GLN A 149 1.85 6.96 0.29
N ILE A 150 2.86 7.64 0.83
CA ILE A 150 2.69 8.56 1.96
C ILE A 150 1.75 9.71 1.61
N GLY A 151 1.89 10.32 0.43
CA GLY A 151 0.98 11.35 -0.05
C GLY A 151 -0.47 10.87 -0.12
N ARG A 152 -0.69 9.66 -0.61
CA ARG A 152 -2.01 9.01 -0.63
C ARG A 152 -2.52 8.72 0.78
N ALA A 153 -1.68 8.17 1.64
CA ALA A 153 -2.02 7.86 3.03
C ALA A 153 -2.51 9.10 3.79
N ARG A 154 -1.79 10.21 3.67
CA ARG A 154 -2.18 11.50 4.27
C ARG A 154 -3.51 12.00 3.73
N ARG A 155 -3.74 11.92 2.41
CA ARG A 155 -5.00 12.34 1.78
C ARG A 155 -6.19 11.50 2.25
N TYR A 156 -6.03 10.19 2.35
CA TYR A 156 -7.09 9.29 2.83
C TYR A 156 -7.38 9.48 4.31
N THR A 157 -6.35 9.73 5.10
CA THR A 157 -6.48 9.99 6.55
C THR A 157 -7.19 11.30 6.83
N LEU A 158 -6.88 12.36 6.08
CA LEU A 158 -7.60 13.62 6.14
C LEU A 158 -9.09 13.44 5.75
N LYS A 159 -9.37 12.66 4.69
CA LYS A 159 -10.76 12.34 4.30
C LYS A 159 -11.52 11.57 5.38
N ALA A 160 -10.82 10.74 6.15
CA ALA A 160 -11.39 9.98 7.27
C ALA A 160 -11.52 10.80 8.56
N GLY A 161 -10.96 12.02 8.62
CA GLY A 161 -10.96 12.86 9.84
C GLY A 161 -10.04 12.34 10.95
N LEU A 162 -8.98 11.57 10.57
CA LEU A 162 -8.08 10.88 11.50
C LEU A 162 -6.68 11.49 11.56
N GLU A 163 -6.48 12.67 11.00
CA GLU A 163 -5.16 13.32 10.88
C GLU A 163 -4.53 13.67 12.23
N LYS A 164 -5.33 13.71 13.30
CA LYS A 164 -4.85 13.92 14.67
C LYS A 164 -4.35 12.64 15.33
N GLN A 165 -4.81 11.48 14.85
CA GLN A 165 -4.56 10.18 15.43
C GLN A 165 -3.58 9.35 14.60
N VAL A 166 -3.56 9.54 13.27
CA VAL A 166 -2.71 8.82 12.35
C VAL A 166 -1.87 9.77 11.53
N THR A 167 -0.56 9.65 11.65
CA THR A 167 0.41 10.47 10.91
C THR A 167 1.33 9.59 10.07
N PHE A 168 1.96 10.15 9.04
CA PHE A 168 2.82 9.39 8.13
C PHE A 168 4.14 10.12 7.92
N VAL A 169 5.22 9.33 7.98
CA VAL A 169 6.59 9.83 7.87
C VAL A 169 7.35 9.02 6.82
N LYS A 170 8.07 9.72 5.95
CA LYS A 170 9.04 9.07 5.07
C LYS A 170 10.29 8.75 5.85
N GLY A 171 10.72 7.49 5.79
CA GLY A 171 11.93 7.09 6.51
C GLY A 171 12.40 5.71 6.12
N ASP A 172 13.56 5.38 6.64
CA ASP A 172 14.18 4.06 6.54
C ASP A 172 14.03 3.36 7.89
N PHE A 173 13.34 2.21 7.90
CA PHE A 173 13.13 1.44 9.13
C PHE A 173 14.43 0.94 9.77
N MET A 174 15.54 0.91 9.02
CA MET A 174 16.86 0.61 9.56
C MET A 174 17.45 1.74 10.42
N LYS A 175 16.79 2.91 10.42
CA LYS A 175 17.25 4.13 11.11
C LYS A 175 16.21 4.68 12.09
N LEU A 176 15.39 3.81 12.66
CA LEU A 176 14.30 4.21 13.57
C LEU A 176 14.80 4.95 14.80
N SER A 177 15.87 4.48 15.44
CA SER A 177 16.44 5.13 16.62
C SER A 177 17.04 6.50 16.33
N GLU A 178 17.58 6.71 15.12
CA GLU A 178 18.07 8.02 14.68
C GLU A 178 16.90 9.01 14.47
N GLN A 179 15.75 8.52 13.99
CA GLN A 179 14.61 9.35 13.61
C GLN A 179 13.68 9.65 14.79
N PHE A 180 13.47 8.70 15.69
CA PHE A 180 12.49 8.80 16.78
C PHE A 180 13.10 8.73 18.18
N GLY A 181 14.34 8.29 18.31
CA GLY A 181 14.93 7.98 19.61
C GLY A 181 14.58 6.60 20.11
N GLU A 182 15.11 6.26 21.28
CA GLU A 182 14.82 4.99 21.95
C GLU A 182 13.51 5.06 22.75
N ASN A 183 12.79 3.95 22.84
CA ASN A 183 11.54 3.81 23.62
C ASN A 183 10.44 4.83 23.25
N TYR A 184 10.40 5.26 21.98
CA TYR A 184 9.42 6.23 21.52
C TYR A 184 8.03 5.61 21.29
N PHE A 185 7.97 4.33 20.95
CA PHE A 185 6.76 3.59 20.66
C PHE A 185 6.46 2.56 21.75
N ASP A 186 5.16 2.35 22.03
CA ASP A 186 4.68 1.32 22.94
C ASP A 186 4.54 -0.03 22.24
N ALA A 187 4.32 -0.02 20.89
CA ALA A 187 4.20 -1.20 20.02
C ALA A 187 4.55 -0.87 18.56
N GLY A 188 4.84 -1.94 17.77
CA GLY A 188 5.14 -1.79 16.35
C GLY A 188 5.36 -3.11 15.64
#